data_a18abca2f444324c3ff1ca82d68254cd
#
_entry.id   a18abca2f444324c3ff1ca82d68254cd
#
_cell.length_a   1.000
_cell.length_b   1.000
_cell.length_c   1.000
_cell.angle_alpha   90.00
_cell.angle_beta   90.00
_cell.angle_gamma   90.00
#
_symmetry.space_group_name_H-M   'P 1'
#
loop_
_entity.id
_entity.type
_entity.pdbx_description
1 polymer ?
#
loop_
_entity_poly.entity_id
_entity_poly.type
_entity_poly.pdbx_seq_one_letter_code
_entity_poly.pdbx_strand_id
1 'polypeptide(L)'
;MPRRGKIAKREVLADPIYNSKLVTRLVNSIMLDGKKGVAQKIVYEAFETVKEKTGNDPLEMFEKAMENIMPSLEVKARRVGGSTYQVPLEVSPARRETLGLRWLTAYSRTRGEKTMAQRLAAEIMDAANNTGNAVKKREDTHKMAEANEAFAHFRY
;
A
#
# COMPACT_ATOMS: atom_id res chain seq x y z
N MET A 1 14.30 25.02 0.89
CA MET A 1 13.08 24.24 0.58
C MET A 1 12.16 25.07 -0.30
N PRO A 2 11.78 24.56 -1.48
CA PRO A 2 10.89 25.29 -2.37
C PRO A 2 9.49 25.41 -1.80
N ARG A 3 8.92 26.60 -1.82
CA ARG A 3 7.54 26.84 -1.34
C ARG A 3 6.50 26.67 -2.45
N ARG A 4 6.86 26.96 -3.69
CA ARG A 4 5.96 26.96 -4.87
C ARG A 4 6.52 26.19 -6.07
N GLY A 5 7.76 25.76 -6.02
CA GLY A 5 8.40 25.02 -7.10
C GLY A 5 8.02 23.53 -7.08
N LYS A 6 8.10 22.90 -8.25
CA LYS A 6 8.01 21.44 -8.34
C LYS A 6 9.27 20.82 -7.77
N ILE A 7 9.10 19.86 -6.87
CA ILE A 7 10.20 19.05 -6.37
C ILE A 7 10.30 17.82 -7.28
N ALA A 8 11.49 17.59 -7.82
CA ALA A 8 11.74 16.39 -8.62
C ALA A 8 11.61 15.14 -7.72
N LYS A 9 10.84 14.17 -8.17
CA LYS A 9 10.73 12.88 -7.48
C LYS A 9 11.97 12.05 -7.79
N ARG A 10 12.59 11.49 -6.76
CA ARG A 10 13.69 10.55 -6.93
C ARG A 10 13.15 9.23 -7.44
N GLU A 11 13.76 8.70 -8.48
CA GLU A 11 13.47 7.34 -8.93
C GLU A 11 14.20 6.33 -8.06
N VAL A 12 13.53 5.24 -7.75
CA VAL A 12 14.15 4.11 -7.05
C VAL A 12 14.74 3.15 -8.08
N LEU A 13 15.83 2.49 -7.70
CA LEU A 13 16.43 1.42 -8.51
C LEU A 13 15.60 0.14 -8.34
N ALA A 14 15.51 -0.65 -9.40
CA ALA A 14 14.87 -1.95 -9.31
C ALA A 14 15.61 -2.87 -8.32
N ASP A 15 14.85 -3.70 -7.61
CA ASP A 15 15.44 -4.68 -6.69
C ASP A 15 16.37 -5.64 -7.44
N PRO A 16 17.59 -5.91 -6.92
CA PRO A 16 18.56 -6.75 -7.63
C PRO A 16 18.12 -8.22 -7.81
N ILE A 17 17.28 -8.75 -6.92
CA ILE A 17 16.84 -10.15 -6.99
C ILE A 17 15.58 -10.28 -7.86
N TYR A 18 14.60 -9.40 -7.66
CA TYR A 18 13.31 -9.47 -8.36
C TYR A 18 13.19 -8.52 -9.55
N ASN A 19 14.17 -7.67 -9.75
CA ASN A 19 14.19 -6.67 -10.82
C ASN A 19 12.90 -5.85 -10.89
N SER A 20 12.40 -5.43 -9.74
CA SER A 20 11.13 -4.72 -9.58
C SER A 20 11.31 -3.47 -8.73
N LYS A 21 10.88 -2.33 -9.26
CA LYS A 21 10.85 -1.06 -8.51
C LYS A 21 9.82 -1.12 -7.37
N LEU A 22 8.73 -1.85 -7.57
CA LEU A 22 7.71 -2.02 -6.54
C LEU A 22 8.25 -2.77 -5.32
N VAL A 23 9.10 -3.79 -5.54
CA VAL A 23 9.77 -4.50 -4.46
C VAL A 23 10.73 -3.58 -3.70
N THR A 24 11.47 -2.74 -4.39
CA THR A 24 12.33 -1.72 -3.75
C THR A 24 11.51 -0.79 -2.87
N ARG A 25 10.38 -0.33 -3.36
CA ARG A 25 9.47 0.52 -2.58
C ARG A 25 8.89 -0.20 -1.37
N LEU A 26 8.60 -1.49 -1.48
CA LEU A 26 8.16 -2.31 -0.35
C LEU A 26 9.25 -2.39 0.72
N VAL A 27 10.50 -2.66 0.32
CA VAL A 27 11.65 -2.67 1.23
C VAL A 27 11.77 -1.33 1.97
N ASN A 28 11.67 -0.22 1.24
CA ASN A 28 11.73 1.11 1.85
C ASN A 28 10.57 1.37 2.82
N SER A 29 9.40 0.82 2.55
CA SER A 29 8.22 0.93 3.40
C SER A 29 8.35 0.11 4.69
N ILE A 30 8.95 -1.06 4.61
CA ILE A 30 9.21 -1.96 5.76
C ILE A 30 10.35 -1.43 6.63
N MET A 31 11.29 -0.71 6.03
CA MET A 31 12.49 -0.24 6.70
C MET A 31 12.18 0.64 7.92
N LEU A 32 12.86 0.38 9.03
CA LEU A 32 12.84 1.20 10.26
C LEU A 32 14.27 1.64 10.58
N ASP A 33 14.42 2.87 11.06
CA ASP A 33 15.69 3.42 11.55
C ASP A 33 16.85 3.35 10.52
N GLY A 34 16.52 3.40 9.23
CA GLY A 34 17.51 3.30 8.16
C GLY A 34 18.12 1.91 7.96
N LYS A 35 17.60 0.88 8.61
CA LYS A 35 18.13 -0.49 8.56
C LYS A 35 17.66 -1.24 7.31
N LYS A 36 18.16 -0.83 6.16
CA LYS A 36 17.75 -1.36 4.85
C LYS A 36 18.07 -2.84 4.66
N GLY A 37 19.23 -3.31 5.12
CA GLY A 37 19.61 -4.72 5.02
C GLY A 37 18.64 -5.64 5.77
N VAL A 38 18.18 -5.22 6.94
CA VAL A 38 17.18 -5.96 7.72
C VAL A 38 15.83 -5.98 6.96
N ALA A 39 15.41 -4.86 6.40
CA ALA A 39 14.17 -4.77 5.63
C ALA A 39 14.21 -5.65 4.37
N GLN A 40 15.34 -5.66 3.65
CA GLN A 40 15.54 -6.54 2.49
C GLN A 40 15.40 -8.02 2.89
N LYS A 41 16.02 -8.41 3.98
CA LYS A 41 15.94 -9.78 4.50
C LYS A 41 14.50 -10.17 4.84
N ILE A 42 13.76 -9.29 5.49
CA ILE A 42 12.33 -9.52 5.81
C ILE A 42 11.52 -9.75 4.54
N VAL A 43 11.69 -8.91 3.53
CA VAL A 43 10.94 -9.01 2.26
C VAL A 43 11.31 -10.29 1.52
N TYR A 44 12.59 -10.63 1.44
CA TYR A 44 13.03 -11.85 0.75
C TYR A 44 12.55 -13.12 1.44
N GLU A 45 12.61 -13.17 2.77
CA GLU A 45 12.07 -14.30 3.55
C GLU A 45 10.55 -14.40 3.38
N ALA A 46 9.83 -13.27 3.36
CA ALA A 46 8.39 -13.26 3.13
C ALA A 46 8.06 -13.84 1.75
N PHE A 47 8.79 -13.43 0.72
CA PHE A 47 8.58 -13.92 -0.65
C PHE A 47 8.88 -15.42 -0.79
N GLU A 48 9.95 -15.90 -0.14
CA GLU A 48 10.24 -17.35 -0.08
C GLU A 48 9.11 -18.13 0.61
N THR A 49 8.56 -17.59 1.69
CA THR A 49 7.42 -18.19 2.39
C THR A 49 6.18 -18.25 1.49
N VAL A 50 5.89 -17.18 0.75
CA VAL A 50 4.78 -17.15 -0.21
C VAL A 50 4.98 -18.21 -1.28
N LYS A 51 6.18 -18.34 -1.83
CA LYS A 51 6.51 -19.35 -2.84
C LYS A 51 6.32 -20.77 -2.31
N GLU A 52 6.81 -21.05 -1.12
CA GLU A 52 6.68 -22.37 -0.48
C GLU A 52 5.23 -22.76 -0.22
N LYS A 53 4.43 -21.83 0.30
CA LYS A 53 3.03 -22.11 0.70
C LYS A 53 2.05 -22.11 -0.46
N THR A 54 2.28 -21.31 -1.49
CA THR A 54 1.34 -21.18 -2.62
C THR A 54 1.81 -21.94 -3.86
N GLY A 55 3.11 -22.21 -3.99
CA GLY A 55 3.70 -22.78 -5.20
C GLY A 55 3.74 -21.81 -6.38
N ASN A 56 3.31 -20.57 -6.20
CA ASN A 56 3.27 -19.53 -7.24
C ASN A 56 4.47 -18.61 -7.14
N ASP A 57 4.74 -17.87 -8.23
CA ASP A 57 5.77 -16.82 -8.23
C ASP A 57 5.44 -15.76 -7.18
N PRO A 58 6.32 -15.52 -6.20
CA PRO A 58 6.06 -14.54 -5.15
C PRO A 58 5.89 -13.11 -5.66
N LEU A 59 6.59 -12.73 -6.75
CA LEU A 59 6.44 -11.40 -7.34
C LEU A 59 5.04 -11.22 -7.93
N GLU A 60 4.53 -12.21 -8.66
CA GLU A 60 3.16 -12.18 -9.20
C GLU A 60 2.11 -12.12 -8.07
N MET A 61 2.32 -12.88 -7.00
CA MET A 61 1.44 -12.86 -5.83
C MET A 61 1.43 -11.49 -5.16
N PHE A 62 2.61 -10.86 -5.02
CA PHE A 62 2.73 -9.52 -4.48
C PHE A 62 2.03 -8.48 -5.36
N GLU A 63 2.24 -8.53 -6.67
CA GLU A 63 1.58 -7.63 -7.61
C GLU A 63 0.06 -7.77 -7.56
N LYS A 64 -0.43 -9.00 -7.50
CA LYS A 64 -1.87 -9.27 -7.34
C LYS A 64 -2.41 -8.76 -6.02
N ALA A 65 -1.68 -8.94 -4.93
CA ALA A 65 -2.02 -8.39 -3.63
C ALA A 65 -2.14 -6.86 -3.69
N MET A 66 -1.18 -6.20 -4.33
CA MET A 66 -1.20 -4.75 -4.50
C MET A 66 -2.39 -4.27 -5.31
N GLU A 67 -2.74 -4.95 -6.41
CA GLU A 67 -3.94 -4.62 -7.18
C GLU A 67 -5.20 -4.66 -6.32
N ASN A 68 -5.29 -5.64 -5.42
CA ASN A 68 -6.45 -5.80 -4.54
C ASN A 68 -6.47 -4.80 -3.37
N ILE A 69 -5.32 -4.25 -2.98
CA ILE A 69 -5.20 -3.28 -1.88
C ILE A 69 -5.33 -1.84 -2.36
N MET A 70 -4.79 -1.53 -3.54
CA MET A 70 -4.73 -0.15 -4.04
C MET A 70 -6.13 0.44 -4.24
N PRO A 71 -6.44 1.60 -3.63
CA PRO A 71 -7.74 2.24 -3.78
C PRO A 71 -7.82 3.05 -5.06
N SER A 72 -9.01 3.10 -5.68
CA SER A 72 -9.29 4.01 -6.78
C SER A 72 -9.91 5.33 -6.34
N LEU A 73 -10.54 5.33 -5.16
CA LEU A 73 -11.22 6.49 -4.56
C LEU A 73 -10.77 6.68 -3.12
N GLU A 74 -10.71 7.92 -2.70
CA GLU A 74 -10.51 8.29 -1.29
C GLU A 74 -11.37 9.50 -0.97
N VAL A 75 -11.45 9.87 0.31
CA VAL A 75 -12.11 11.09 0.74
C VAL A 75 -11.08 12.07 1.28
N LYS A 76 -11.32 13.35 1.00
CA LYS A 76 -10.51 14.43 1.52
C LYS A 76 -11.40 15.45 2.22
N ALA A 77 -11.04 15.84 3.43
CA ALA A 77 -11.76 16.87 4.15
C ALA A 77 -11.63 18.22 3.44
N ARG A 78 -12.75 18.87 3.21
CA ARG A 78 -12.80 20.24 2.69
C ARG A 78 -13.77 21.07 3.51
N ARG A 79 -13.35 22.26 3.88
CA ARG A 79 -14.18 23.20 4.61
C ARG A 79 -14.90 24.12 3.64
N VAL A 80 -16.23 24.11 3.68
CA VAL A 80 -17.09 24.94 2.85
C VAL A 80 -18.14 25.60 3.75
N GLY A 81 -18.22 26.91 3.74
CA GLY A 81 -19.19 27.68 4.53
C GLY A 81 -19.15 27.41 6.04
N GLY A 82 -17.97 27.13 6.60
CA GLY A 82 -17.79 26.86 8.03
C GLY A 82 -18.02 25.40 8.43
N SER A 83 -18.52 24.56 7.54
CA SER A 83 -18.71 23.11 7.76
C SER A 83 -17.63 22.31 7.05
N THR A 84 -17.21 21.20 7.64
CA THR A 84 -16.24 20.28 7.03
C THR A 84 -16.96 19.13 6.38
N TYR A 85 -16.68 18.91 5.10
CA TYR A 85 -17.22 17.80 4.31
C TYR A 85 -16.12 16.83 3.90
N GLN A 86 -16.45 15.54 3.86
CA GLN A 86 -15.58 14.52 3.29
C GLN A 86 -15.89 14.42 1.79
N VAL A 87 -14.99 14.91 0.95
CA VAL A 87 -15.19 14.98 -0.49
C VAL A 87 -14.54 13.79 -1.17
N PRO A 88 -15.26 12.96 -1.94
CA PRO A 88 -14.67 11.85 -2.67
C PRO A 88 -13.82 12.34 -3.83
N LEU A 89 -12.64 11.74 -4.00
CA LEU A 89 -11.67 12.06 -5.04
C LEU A 89 -11.13 10.79 -5.66
N GLU A 90 -10.82 10.86 -6.96
CA GLU A 90 -10.04 9.81 -7.61
C GLU A 90 -8.59 9.86 -7.13
N VAL A 91 -8.02 8.69 -6.90
CA VAL A 91 -6.63 8.56 -6.47
C VAL A 91 -5.72 8.43 -7.69
N SER A 92 -4.68 9.29 -7.79
CA SER A 92 -3.69 9.19 -8.86
C SER A 92 -2.90 7.87 -8.79
N PRO A 93 -2.36 7.36 -9.92
CA PRO A 93 -1.62 6.10 -9.93
C PRO A 93 -0.46 6.06 -8.93
N ALA A 94 0.31 7.14 -8.81
CA ALA A 94 1.42 7.22 -7.86
C ALA A 94 0.95 7.13 -6.40
N ARG A 95 -0.15 7.81 -6.08
CA ARG A 95 -0.72 7.77 -4.73
C ARG A 95 -1.38 6.43 -4.42
N ARG A 96 -2.00 5.78 -5.40
CA ARG A 96 -2.55 4.41 -5.25
C ARG A 96 -1.47 3.45 -4.76
N GLU A 97 -0.33 3.47 -5.41
CA GLU A 97 0.82 2.64 -5.06
C GLU A 97 1.34 2.96 -3.65
N THR A 98 1.48 4.23 -3.32
CA THR A 98 1.89 4.70 -1.99
C THR A 98 0.92 4.22 -0.90
N LEU A 99 -0.38 4.39 -1.11
CA LEU A 99 -1.39 3.94 -0.15
C LEU A 99 -1.41 2.42 -0.02
N GLY A 100 -1.30 1.69 -1.13
CA GLY A 100 -1.25 0.23 -1.11
C GLY A 100 -0.09 -0.30 -0.29
N LEU A 101 1.11 0.24 -0.49
CA LEU A 101 2.30 -0.13 0.28
C LEU A 101 2.17 0.24 1.76
N ARG A 102 1.64 1.41 2.05
CA ARG A 102 1.41 1.87 3.42
C ARG A 102 0.45 0.95 4.18
N TRP A 103 -0.66 0.59 3.55
CA TRP A 103 -1.65 -0.29 4.18
C TRP A 103 -1.15 -1.72 4.31
N LEU A 104 -0.49 -2.26 3.28
CA LEU A 104 0.14 -3.58 3.36
C LEU A 104 1.10 -3.65 4.56
N THR A 105 1.99 -2.67 4.68
CA THR A 105 2.96 -2.61 5.77
C THR A 105 2.29 -2.47 7.14
N ALA A 106 1.37 -1.53 7.28
CA ALA A 106 0.69 -1.25 8.55
C ALA A 106 -0.10 -2.46 9.04
N TYR A 107 -0.88 -3.08 8.17
CA TYR A 107 -1.71 -4.23 8.56
C TYR A 107 -0.91 -5.54 8.70
N SER A 108 0.23 -5.67 8.03
CA SER A 108 1.16 -6.75 8.31
C SER A 108 1.68 -6.66 9.74
N ARG A 109 2.05 -5.48 10.20
CA ARG A 109 2.57 -5.27 11.55
C ARG A 109 1.58 -5.61 12.65
N THR A 110 0.29 -5.52 12.39
CA THR A 110 -0.77 -5.81 13.37
C THR A 110 -1.19 -7.28 13.43
N ARG A 111 -0.65 -8.12 12.56
CA ARG A 111 -0.97 -9.55 12.53
C ARG A 111 -0.36 -10.28 13.71
N GLY A 112 -0.91 -11.47 14.00
CA GLY A 112 -0.51 -12.30 15.13
C GLY A 112 0.65 -13.27 14.89
N GLU A 113 1.17 -13.37 13.66
CA GLU A 113 2.33 -14.24 13.37
C GLU A 113 3.58 -13.76 14.13
N LYS A 114 4.51 -14.67 14.34
CA LYS A 114 5.66 -14.43 15.21
C LYS A 114 6.64 -13.40 14.66
N THR A 115 7.05 -13.52 13.41
CA THR A 115 8.06 -12.63 12.80
C THR A 115 7.43 -11.70 11.78
N MET A 116 8.08 -10.56 11.51
CA MET A 116 7.60 -9.63 10.48
C MET A 116 7.56 -10.26 9.09
N ALA A 117 8.55 -11.12 8.76
CA ALA A 117 8.56 -11.85 7.50
C ALA A 117 7.33 -12.75 7.36
N GLN A 118 6.94 -13.46 8.42
CA GLN A 118 5.74 -14.30 8.44
C GLN A 118 4.46 -13.47 8.34
N ARG A 119 4.40 -12.34 9.02
CA ARG A 119 3.26 -11.40 8.96
C ARG A 119 3.07 -10.84 7.56
N LEU A 120 4.16 -10.38 6.95
CA LEU A 120 4.14 -9.84 5.59
C LEU A 120 3.71 -10.90 4.57
N ALA A 121 4.27 -12.09 4.66
CA ALA A 121 3.90 -13.20 3.78
C ALA A 121 2.42 -13.55 3.89
N ALA A 122 1.90 -13.63 5.11
CA ALA A 122 0.50 -13.94 5.37
C ALA A 122 -0.44 -12.86 4.82
N GLU A 123 -0.10 -11.58 5.01
CA GLU A 123 -0.91 -10.48 4.47
C GLU A 123 -0.88 -10.45 2.94
N ILE A 124 0.27 -10.69 2.31
CA ILE A 124 0.37 -10.80 0.85
C ILE A 124 -0.52 -11.93 0.32
N MET A 125 -0.48 -13.11 0.94
CA MET A 125 -1.29 -14.24 0.52
C MET A 125 -2.78 -13.96 0.68
N ASP A 126 -3.19 -13.37 1.81
CA ASP A 126 -4.59 -12.99 2.04
C ASP A 126 -5.05 -11.93 1.04
N ALA A 127 -4.26 -10.90 0.82
CA ALA A 127 -4.59 -9.83 -0.12
C ALA A 127 -4.65 -10.32 -1.57
N ALA A 128 -3.78 -11.25 -1.96
CA ALA A 128 -3.85 -11.88 -3.28
C ALA A 128 -5.16 -12.66 -3.48
N ASN A 129 -5.75 -13.17 -2.41
CA ASN A 129 -7.06 -13.81 -2.39
C ASN A 129 -8.21 -12.83 -2.09
N ASN A 130 -7.95 -11.53 -2.16
CA ASN A 130 -8.91 -10.46 -1.90
C ASN A 130 -9.52 -10.51 -0.48
N THR A 131 -8.71 -10.90 0.49
CA THR A 131 -9.07 -10.95 1.91
C THR A 131 -8.02 -10.24 2.76
N GLY A 132 -8.25 -10.15 4.07
CA GLY A 132 -7.32 -9.54 5.01
C GLY A 132 -7.61 -8.07 5.28
N ASN A 133 -6.91 -7.51 6.26
CA ASN A 133 -7.21 -6.16 6.76
C ASN A 133 -6.79 -5.04 5.80
N ALA A 134 -5.75 -5.23 5.00
CA ALA A 134 -5.36 -4.25 3.99
C ALA A 134 -6.44 -4.09 2.92
N VAL A 135 -6.99 -5.20 2.42
CA VAL A 135 -8.11 -5.21 1.49
C VAL A 135 -9.36 -4.60 2.13
N LYS A 136 -9.62 -4.93 3.40
CA LYS A 136 -10.72 -4.33 4.15
C LYS A 136 -10.59 -2.81 4.24
N LYS A 137 -9.39 -2.30 4.44
CA LYS A 137 -9.13 -0.86 4.45
C LYS A 137 -9.50 -0.21 3.12
N ARG A 138 -9.18 -0.84 2.00
CA ARG A 138 -9.61 -0.38 0.69
C ARG A 138 -11.14 -0.36 0.57
N GLU A 139 -11.78 -1.44 0.97
CA GLU A 139 -13.25 -1.55 0.93
C GLU A 139 -13.92 -0.48 1.79
N ASP A 140 -13.42 -0.26 3.01
CA ASP A 140 -13.94 0.78 3.90
C ASP A 140 -13.74 2.18 3.32
N THR A 141 -12.59 2.43 2.69
CA THR A 141 -12.30 3.70 2.02
C THR A 141 -13.24 3.94 0.84
N HIS A 142 -13.49 2.92 0.03
CA HIS A 142 -14.44 3.00 -1.08
C HIS A 142 -15.87 3.22 -0.60
N LYS A 143 -16.30 2.54 0.45
CA LYS A 143 -17.62 2.75 1.05
C LYS A 143 -17.79 4.17 1.58
N MET A 144 -16.75 4.71 2.20
CA MET A 144 -16.77 6.09 2.70
C MET A 144 -16.88 7.09 1.54
N ALA A 145 -16.17 6.86 0.43
CA ALA A 145 -16.26 7.70 -0.77
C ALA A 145 -17.65 7.62 -1.39
N GLU A 146 -18.23 6.44 -1.50
CA GLU A 146 -19.59 6.23 -2.02
C GLU A 146 -20.65 6.90 -1.13
N ALA A 147 -20.53 6.77 0.19
CA ALA A 147 -21.44 7.40 1.14
C ALA A 147 -21.43 8.93 1.06
N ASN A 148 -20.32 9.52 0.61
CA ASN A 148 -20.16 10.97 0.46
C ASN A 148 -20.24 11.44 -1.00
N GLU A 149 -20.76 10.63 -1.89
CA GLU A 149 -20.85 10.96 -3.33
C GLU A 149 -21.64 12.26 -3.58
N ALA A 150 -22.64 12.56 -2.77
CA ALA A 150 -23.41 13.80 -2.84
C ALA A 150 -22.54 15.07 -2.74
N PHE A 151 -21.37 14.97 -2.13
CA PHE A 151 -20.43 16.09 -1.96
C PHE A 151 -19.33 16.13 -3.04
N ALA A 152 -19.42 15.30 -4.07
CA ALA A 152 -18.41 15.24 -5.13
C ALA A 152 -18.22 16.58 -5.86
N HIS A 153 -19.26 17.41 -5.92
CA HIS A 153 -19.19 18.75 -6.53
C HIS A 153 -18.30 19.74 -5.74
N PHE A 154 -17.90 19.41 -4.51
CA PHE A 154 -16.94 20.22 -3.73
C PHE A 154 -15.49 19.89 -4.05
N ARG A 155 -15.20 19.13 -5.09
CA ARG A 155 -13.82 18.76 -5.46
C ARG A 155 -12.91 19.98 -5.64
N TYR A 156 -11.65 19.77 -5.32
CA TYR A 156 -10.60 20.77 -5.50
C TYR A 156 -10.22 20.94 -6.97
#